data_8f7460b1345cc82735ddda52a89cb067
#
_entry.id   8f7460b1345cc82735ddda52a89cb067
#
_cell.length_a   1.000
_cell.length_b   1.000
_cell.length_c   1.000
_cell.angle_alpha   90.00
_cell.angle_beta   90.00
_cell.angle_gamma   90.00
#
_symmetry.space_group_name_H-M   'P 1'
#
loop_
_entity.id
_entity.type
_entity.pdbx_description
1 polymer ?
#
loop_
_entity_poly.entity_id
_entity_poly.type
_entity_poly.pdbx_seq_one_letter_code
_entity_poly.pdbx_strand_id
1 'polypeptide(L)'
;MHIAWLGKKSPFCGNVTYGREVTNSLLDRGYEVSFLHFAQEEADSDTWFGCQEVSLPFLYKSQIYTIPTLTASKVLTRSLKQLRPDIVHASLTLSPLDFLLPEICEELNLPLVATFHPPFDGKRRNLKSGTQLFTYQLYAPFLAHYDRVIVFSQLQRNFLVKLGVPLEKLAVIPNGVDVQKYSPGASNLKSQWNARHLFVYQGRISTEKNVEALLKAWKQSNLGDSCKLVIVGNGPLSASLMPFYGEEYGIIWLGFVADEQRRIEILRAADVFILPSLLEGLSLSLLEAMACGVACVATDAGADGEVLEDGAGVILNTHRVASQLHTLLPVFRDHLEWRTLLGQKARARVLERYTLSRNITQLEKLYAEVLRLQRVHLSTRA
;
A
#
# COMPACT_ATOMS: atom_id res chain seq x y z
N MET A 1 19.59 6.37 -16.70
CA MET A 1 19.86 5.70 -15.42
C MET A 1 19.12 4.39 -15.43
N HIS A 2 19.84 3.31 -15.15
CA HIS A 2 19.30 1.95 -15.09
C HIS A 2 19.06 1.53 -13.63
N ILE A 3 17.84 1.12 -13.31
CA ILE A 3 17.38 0.75 -11.97
C ILE A 3 17.11 -0.75 -11.96
N ALA A 4 17.77 -1.51 -11.09
CA ALA A 4 17.38 -2.89 -10.79
C ALA A 4 16.34 -2.86 -9.65
N TRP A 5 15.08 -3.12 -10.00
CA TRP A 5 13.97 -3.14 -9.05
C TRP A 5 13.71 -4.56 -8.56
N LEU A 6 13.95 -4.83 -7.29
CA LEU A 6 13.60 -6.10 -6.65
C LEU A 6 12.24 -5.96 -5.94
N GLY A 7 11.24 -6.75 -6.33
CA GLY A 7 9.91 -6.64 -5.77
C GLY A 7 9.02 -7.87 -5.93
N LYS A 8 7.76 -7.74 -5.55
CA LYS A 8 6.73 -8.76 -5.78
C LYS A 8 6.03 -8.54 -7.11
N LYS A 9 5.82 -9.62 -7.87
CA LYS A 9 4.93 -9.66 -9.05
C LYS A 9 3.57 -10.26 -8.69
N SER A 10 3.56 -11.25 -7.83
CA SER A 10 2.36 -11.96 -7.37
C SER A 10 2.55 -12.55 -5.96
N PRO A 11 1.50 -12.96 -5.25
CA PRO A 11 0.09 -12.72 -5.53
C PRO A 11 -0.30 -11.24 -5.34
N PHE A 12 -1.38 -10.81 -5.99
CA PHE A 12 -1.84 -9.41 -5.99
C PHE A 12 -2.01 -8.88 -4.55
N CYS A 13 -1.40 -7.74 -4.28
CA CYS A 13 -1.47 -7.01 -2.99
C CYS A 13 -0.98 -5.56 -3.18
N GLY A 14 -1.11 -4.73 -2.15
CA GLY A 14 -0.68 -3.33 -2.19
C GLY A 14 0.79 -3.14 -2.61
N ASN A 15 1.68 -4.05 -2.21
CA ASN A 15 3.10 -4.00 -2.60
C ASN A 15 3.29 -4.24 -4.12
N VAL A 16 2.50 -5.16 -4.72
CA VAL A 16 2.50 -5.39 -6.17
C VAL A 16 1.99 -4.16 -6.92
N THR A 17 0.88 -3.57 -6.46
CA THR A 17 0.34 -2.34 -7.05
C THR A 17 1.36 -1.19 -6.96
N TYR A 18 1.95 -0.97 -5.79
CA TYR A 18 3.01 0.02 -5.59
C TYR A 18 4.17 -0.19 -6.56
N GLY A 19 4.73 -1.41 -6.61
CA GLY A 19 5.84 -1.74 -7.50
C GLY A 19 5.52 -1.44 -8.96
N ARG A 20 4.33 -1.83 -9.43
CA ARG A 20 3.88 -1.61 -10.81
C ARG A 20 3.70 -0.12 -11.13
N GLU A 21 3.02 0.63 -10.29
CA GLU A 21 2.79 2.06 -10.52
C GLU A 21 4.11 2.85 -10.53
N VAL A 22 5.03 2.54 -9.61
CA VAL A 22 6.31 3.22 -9.52
C VAL A 22 7.21 2.86 -10.71
N THR A 23 7.36 1.58 -11.06
CA THR A 23 8.22 1.15 -12.18
C THR A 23 7.71 1.66 -13.52
N ASN A 24 6.39 1.60 -13.76
CA ASN A 24 5.79 2.17 -14.98
C ASN A 24 6.06 3.68 -15.06
N SER A 25 5.86 4.41 -13.97
CA SER A 25 6.11 5.85 -13.95
C SER A 25 7.59 6.21 -14.15
N LEU A 26 8.53 5.36 -13.69
CA LEU A 26 9.95 5.53 -13.97
C LEU A 26 10.26 5.30 -15.45
N LEU A 27 9.68 4.26 -16.07
CA LEU A 27 9.79 4.00 -17.50
C LEU A 27 9.25 5.17 -18.33
N ASP A 28 8.08 5.70 -17.98
CA ASP A 28 7.45 6.87 -18.65
C ASP A 28 8.34 8.12 -18.58
N ARG A 29 9.18 8.23 -17.54
CA ARG A 29 10.17 9.31 -17.38
C ARG A 29 11.52 9.02 -18.05
N GLY A 30 11.63 7.93 -18.81
CA GLY A 30 12.82 7.56 -19.58
C GLY A 30 13.93 6.87 -18.79
N TYR A 31 13.60 6.31 -17.60
CA TYR A 31 14.53 5.42 -16.89
C TYR A 31 14.49 4.03 -17.50
N GLU A 32 15.61 3.33 -17.47
CA GLU A 32 15.68 1.90 -17.74
C GLU A 32 15.39 1.14 -16.43
N VAL A 33 14.50 0.16 -16.47
CA VAL A 33 14.14 -0.64 -15.31
C VAL A 33 14.26 -2.12 -15.62
N SER A 34 15.05 -2.84 -14.82
CA SER A 34 15.04 -4.30 -14.78
C SER A 34 14.29 -4.77 -13.55
N PHE A 35 13.26 -5.58 -13.74
CA PHE A 35 12.41 -6.06 -12.65
C PHE A 35 12.80 -7.47 -12.20
N LEU A 36 13.32 -7.57 -10.97
CA LEU A 36 13.71 -8.84 -10.36
C LEU A 36 12.61 -9.29 -9.40
N HIS A 37 12.11 -10.52 -9.57
CA HIS A 37 10.95 -10.99 -8.80
C HIS A 37 10.97 -12.49 -8.56
N PHE A 38 10.15 -12.94 -7.60
CA PHE A 38 9.93 -14.35 -7.33
C PHE A 38 8.64 -14.80 -8.05
N ALA A 39 8.73 -15.28 -9.28
CA ALA A 39 7.61 -15.82 -10.05
C ALA A 39 8.05 -17.03 -10.90
N GLN A 40 7.12 -17.92 -11.20
CA GLN A 40 7.29 -18.97 -12.19
C GLN A 40 6.93 -18.40 -13.56
N GLU A 41 7.76 -18.62 -14.56
CA GLU A 41 7.60 -18.06 -15.92
C GLU A 41 6.27 -18.44 -16.58
N GLU A 42 5.68 -19.60 -16.23
CA GLU A 42 4.44 -20.13 -16.85
C GLU A 42 3.14 -19.69 -16.17
N ALA A 43 3.19 -19.14 -14.96
CA ALA A 43 1.97 -18.93 -14.13
C ALA A 43 1.44 -17.50 -14.16
N ASP A 44 2.23 -16.52 -14.55
CA ASP A 44 1.86 -15.10 -14.50
C ASP A 44 1.87 -14.51 -15.91
N SER A 45 0.73 -14.58 -16.60
CA SER A 45 0.51 -13.98 -17.94
C SER A 45 0.58 -12.45 -17.97
N ASP A 46 0.65 -11.80 -16.83
CA ASP A 46 0.84 -10.36 -16.72
C ASP A 46 2.31 -10.01 -16.95
N THR A 47 2.68 -9.80 -18.19
CA THR A 47 3.97 -9.21 -18.54
C THR A 47 4.05 -7.79 -17.96
N TRP A 48 5.15 -7.49 -17.28
CA TRP A 48 5.44 -6.14 -16.83
C TRP A 48 5.99 -5.36 -18.02
N PHE A 49 5.10 -4.70 -18.75
CA PHE A 49 5.41 -4.05 -20.02
C PHE A 49 6.58 -3.05 -19.86
N GLY A 50 7.58 -3.18 -20.77
CA GLY A 50 8.70 -2.25 -20.85
C GLY A 50 9.87 -2.52 -19.92
N CYS A 51 9.79 -3.50 -19.02
CA CYS A 51 10.90 -3.91 -18.15
C CYS A 51 11.56 -5.20 -18.65
N GLN A 52 12.87 -5.31 -18.49
CA GLN A 52 13.54 -6.59 -18.53
C GLN A 52 13.24 -7.35 -17.24
N GLU A 53 12.59 -8.51 -17.32
CA GLU A 53 12.24 -9.32 -16.15
C GLU A 53 13.33 -10.35 -15.83
N VAL A 54 13.60 -10.53 -14.54
CA VAL A 54 14.50 -11.56 -14.01
C VAL A 54 13.80 -12.34 -12.92
N SER A 55 13.59 -13.63 -13.16
CA SER A 55 12.96 -14.54 -12.19
C SER A 55 13.97 -15.06 -11.18
N LEU A 56 13.68 -14.94 -9.89
CA LEU A 56 14.45 -15.50 -8.79
C LEU A 56 13.81 -16.78 -8.26
N PRO A 57 14.58 -17.84 -8.01
CA PRO A 57 14.05 -19.10 -7.54
C PRO A 57 13.54 -19.01 -6.09
N PHE A 58 12.37 -19.60 -5.83
CA PHE A 58 11.75 -19.62 -4.50
C PHE A 58 11.16 -20.98 -4.18
N LEU A 59 10.97 -21.25 -2.86
CA LEU A 59 10.29 -22.42 -2.33
C LEU A 59 8.82 -22.13 -2.05
N TYR A 60 8.53 -20.98 -1.48
CA TYR A 60 7.17 -20.58 -1.10
C TYR A 60 7.01 -19.05 -1.17
N LYS A 61 5.88 -18.60 -1.64
CA LYS A 61 5.49 -17.17 -1.58
C LYS A 61 4.04 -17.00 -1.14
N SER A 62 3.80 -15.95 -0.38
CA SER A 62 2.48 -15.52 0.06
C SER A 62 2.30 -14.02 -0.19
N GLN A 63 1.15 -13.49 0.14
CA GLN A 63 0.94 -12.02 0.13
C GLN A 63 1.84 -11.28 1.14
N ILE A 64 2.32 -11.97 2.19
CA ILE A 64 3.07 -11.34 3.30
C ILE A 64 4.57 -11.55 3.12
N TYR A 65 5.04 -12.79 2.94
CA TYR A 65 6.46 -13.13 2.91
C TYR A 65 6.81 -14.08 1.77
N THR A 66 8.11 -14.15 1.44
CA THR A 66 8.65 -15.04 0.42
C THR A 66 9.84 -15.82 0.98
N ILE A 67 9.86 -17.13 0.77
CA ILE A 67 10.98 -18.01 1.12
C ILE A 67 11.75 -18.33 -0.17
N PRO A 68 12.95 -17.77 -0.38
CA PRO A 68 13.78 -18.08 -1.54
C PRO A 68 14.41 -19.48 -1.42
N THR A 69 14.90 -20.02 -2.53
CA THR A 69 15.81 -21.18 -2.50
C THR A 69 17.19 -20.75 -2.02
N LEU A 70 18.02 -21.74 -1.63
CA LEU A 70 19.42 -21.48 -1.25
C LEU A 70 20.27 -20.89 -2.41
N THR A 71 19.82 -21.05 -3.65
CA THR A 71 20.50 -20.54 -4.85
C THR A 71 20.06 -19.14 -5.24
N ALA A 72 19.02 -18.59 -4.64
CA ALA A 72 18.43 -17.29 -5.03
C ALA A 72 19.43 -16.13 -4.91
N SER A 73 20.27 -16.10 -3.87
CA SER A 73 21.33 -15.09 -3.71
C SER A 73 22.36 -15.14 -4.83
N LYS A 74 22.79 -16.36 -5.23
CA LYS A 74 23.74 -16.54 -6.34
C LYS A 74 23.14 -16.10 -7.68
N VAL A 75 21.86 -16.42 -7.92
CA VAL A 75 21.13 -15.97 -9.13
C VAL A 75 21.03 -14.44 -9.13
N LEU A 76 20.63 -13.83 -8.01
CA LEU A 76 20.56 -12.38 -7.87
C LEU A 76 21.92 -11.71 -8.14
N THR A 77 23.00 -12.16 -7.50
CA THR A 77 24.35 -11.62 -7.69
C THR A 77 24.79 -11.71 -9.15
N ARG A 78 24.54 -12.87 -9.81
CA ARG A 78 24.85 -13.06 -11.23
C ARG A 78 24.05 -12.09 -12.12
N SER A 79 22.76 -11.95 -11.86
CA SER A 79 21.89 -11.07 -12.63
C SER A 79 22.30 -9.61 -12.48
N LEU A 80 22.59 -9.14 -11.27
CA LEU A 80 23.09 -7.78 -11.05
C LEU A 80 24.42 -7.51 -11.74
N LYS A 81 25.35 -8.50 -11.77
CA LYS A 81 26.61 -8.40 -12.54
C LYS A 81 26.39 -8.29 -14.05
N GLN A 82 25.38 -8.97 -14.59
CA GLN A 82 25.04 -8.93 -16.02
C GLN A 82 24.30 -7.64 -16.39
N LEU A 83 23.35 -7.22 -15.58
CA LEU A 83 22.53 -6.02 -15.80
C LEU A 83 23.33 -4.72 -15.64
N ARG A 84 24.31 -4.70 -14.74
CA ARG A 84 25.11 -3.50 -14.40
C ARG A 84 24.27 -2.26 -14.15
N PRO A 85 23.27 -2.33 -13.24
CA PRO A 85 22.44 -1.18 -12.96
C PRO A 85 23.24 -0.06 -12.29
N ASP A 86 22.74 1.18 -12.41
CA ASP A 86 23.29 2.31 -11.66
C ASP A 86 22.90 2.26 -10.17
N ILE A 87 21.76 1.65 -9.86
CA ILE A 87 21.19 1.56 -8.51
C ILE A 87 20.29 0.33 -8.36
N VAL A 88 20.30 -0.26 -7.17
CA VAL A 88 19.36 -1.32 -6.78
C VAL A 88 18.29 -0.74 -5.87
N HIS A 89 17.03 -0.94 -6.21
CA HIS A 89 15.89 -0.60 -5.36
C HIS A 89 15.15 -1.86 -4.92
N ALA A 90 15.17 -2.15 -3.62
CA ALA A 90 14.47 -3.28 -3.05
C ALA A 90 13.14 -2.84 -2.41
N SER A 91 12.02 -3.21 -3.04
CA SER A 91 10.70 -3.17 -2.41
C SER A 91 10.59 -4.38 -1.49
N LEU A 92 10.96 -4.21 -0.20
CA LEU A 92 11.20 -5.31 0.73
C LEU A 92 9.97 -6.22 0.88
N THR A 93 10.21 -7.51 0.76
CA THR A 93 9.13 -8.52 0.65
C THR A 93 9.00 -9.43 1.87
N LEU A 94 9.67 -9.11 2.97
CA LEU A 94 9.82 -9.97 4.14
C LEU A 94 10.40 -11.33 3.73
N SER A 95 11.58 -11.27 3.12
CA SER A 95 12.33 -12.42 2.63
C SER A 95 13.68 -12.52 3.33
N PRO A 96 14.22 -13.72 3.62
CA PRO A 96 15.61 -13.89 4.04
C PRO A 96 16.63 -13.22 3.10
N LEU A 97 16.30 -13.06 1.82
CA LEU A 97 17.14 -12.37 0.85
C LEU A 97 17.32 -10.89 1.18
N ASP A 98 16.34 -10.26 1.83
CA ASP A 98 16.40 -8.85 2.25
C ASP A 98 17.61 -8.58 3.17
N PHE A 99 18.03 -9.57 3.96
CA PHE A 99 19.17 -9.46 4.88
C PHE A 99 20.54 -9.65 4.19
N LEU A 100 20.55 -10.29 3.01
CA LEU A 100 21.77 -10.52 2.23
C LEU A 100 22.02 -9.42 1.20
N LEU A 101 21.02 -8.62 0.88
CA LEU A 101 21.13 -7.56 -0.14
C LEU A 101 22.23 -6.54 0.12
N PRO A 102 22.43 -6.03 1.36
CA PRO A 102 23.50 -5.06 1.62
C PRO A 102 24.87 -5.63 1.28
N GLU A 103 25.19 -6.86 1.71
CA GLU A 103 26.46 -7.53 1.42
C GLU A 103 26.66 -7.75 -0.09
N ILE A 104 25.64 -8.25 -0.79
CA ILE A 104 25.68 -8.45 -2.25
C ILE A 104 25.95 -7.13 -2.99
N CYS A 105 25.26 -6.06 -2.60
CA CYS A 105 25.41 -4.76 -3.24
C CYS A 105 26.75 -4.11 -2.91
N GLU A 106 27.27 -4.27 -1.70
CA GLU A 106 28.61 -3.80 -1.30
C GLU A 106 29.70 -4.50 -2.12
N GLU A 107 29.64 -5.85 -2.26
CA GLU A 107 30.58 -6.62 -3.10
C GLU A 107 30.57 -6.16 -4.57
N LEU A 108 29.43 -5.72 -5.08
CA LEU A 108 29.24 -5.27 -6.45
C LEU A 108 29.46 -3.76 -6.63
N ASN A 109 29.74 -3.03 -5.56
CA ASN A 109 29.81 -1.57 -5.53
C ASN A 109 28.55 -0.89 -6.11
N LEU A 110 27.37 -1.46 -5.82
CA LEU A 110 26.06 -0.95 -6.25
C LEU A 110 25.36 -0.23 -5.09
N PRO A 111 24.87 1.01 -5.30
CA PRO A 111 24.05 1.69 -4.31
C PRO A 111 22.74 0.94 -4.10
N LEU A 112 22.29 0.89 -2.84
CA LEU A 112 21.13 0.12 -2.43
C LEU A 112 20.11 0.99 -1.70
N VAL A 113 18.94 1.15 -2.29
CA VAL A 113 17.76 1.79 -1.69
C VAL A 113 16.70 0.74 -1.38
N ALA A 114 16.02 0.88 -0.25
CA ALA A 114 14.89 0.03 0.09
C ALA A 114 13.60 0.83 0.25
N THR A 115 12.45 0.22 -0.06
CA THR A 115 11.14 0.64 0.46
C THR A 115 10.65 -0.37 1.49
N PHE A 116 10.36 0.09 2.70
CA PHE A 116 9.99 -0.74 3.83
C PHE A 116 8.47 -0.70 4.06
N HIS A 117 7.78 -1.74 3.59
CA HIS A 117 6.32 -1.83 3.54
C HIS A 117 5.61 -2.37 4.79
N PRO A 118 6.26 -3.06 5.75
CA PRO A 118 5.52 -3.67 6.83
C PRO A 118 4.57 -2.69 7.53
N PRO A 119 3.32 -3.11 7.77
CA PRO A 119 2.39 -2.29 8.51
C PRO A 119 2.90 -2.07 9.93
N PHE A 120 2.46 -0.99 10.59
CA PHE A 120 2.87 -0.69 11.96
C PHE A 120 1.70 -0.19 12.80
N ASP A 121 1.77 -0.44 14.11
CA ASP A 121 0.91 0.17 15.11
C ASP A 121 1.79 0.86 16.16
N GLY A 122 1.92 2.17 16.04
CA GLY A 122 2.70 2.99 16.97
C GLY A 122 2.17 3.00 18.40
N LYS A 123 0.92 2.55 18.62
CA LYS A 123 0.23 2.62 19.91
C LYS A 123 0.10 1.27 20.64
N ARG A 124 0.66 0.17 20.11
CA ARG A 124 0.69 -1.18 20.72
C ARG A 124 -0.65 -1.66 21.30
N ARG A 125 -1.74 -1.55 20.54
CA ARG A 125 -3.10 -1.72 21.05
C ARG A 125 -3.63 -3.15 21.09
N ASN A 126 -2.92 -4.13 20.49
CA ASN A 126 -3.39 -5.51 20.40
C ASN A 126 -2.24 -6.53 20.34
N LEU A 127 -2.56 -7.84 20.51
CA LEU A 127 -1.57 -8.92 20.46
C LEU A 127 -0.83 -9.02 19.11
N LYS A 128 -1.45 -8.60 18.02
CA LYS A 128 -0.81 -8.56 16.68
C LYS A 128 0.23 -7.45 16.58
N SER A 129 0.15 -6.41 17.40
CA SER A 129 1.20 -5.41 17.53
C SER A 129 2.52 -6.02 18.04
N GLY A 130 2.48 -7.16 18.75
CA GLY A 130 3.67 -7.89 19.21
C GLY A 130 4.44 -8.53 18.04
N THR A 131 3.76 -9.18 17.11
CA THR A 131 4.41 -9.80 15.94
C THR A 131 5.00 -8.76 15.00
N GLN A 132 4.38 -7.59 14.91
CA GLN A 132 4.91 -6.48 14.13
C GLN A 132 6.13 -5.85 14.77
N LEU A 133 6.09 -5.61 16.07
CA LEU A 133 7.25 -5.12 16.81
C LEU A 133 8.45 -6.05 16.60
N PHE A 134 8.23 -7.36 16.65
CA PHE A 134 9.27 -8.35 16.36
C PHE A 134 9.81 -8.18 14.93
N THR A 135 8.93 -8.02 13.91
CA THR A 135 9.37 -7.77 12.53
C THR A 135 10.24 -6.51 12.44
N TYR A 136 9.81 -5.42 13.06
CA TYR A 136 10.58 -4.17 13.07
C TYR A 136 11.91 -4.31 13.82
N GLN A 137 11.94 -4.99 14.96
CA GLN A 137 13.16 -5.26 15.72
C GLN A 137 14.13 -6.15 14.93
N LEU A 138 13.61 -7.14 14.19
CA LEU A 138 14.41 -8.01 13.33
C LEU A 138 15.03 -7.23 12.17
N TYR A 139 14.27 -6.35 11.53
CA TYR A 139 14.73 -5.59 10.35
C TYR A 139 15.61 -4.39 10.70
N ALA A 140 15.39 -3.71 11.82
CA ALA A 140 16.05 -2.45 12.14
C ALA A 140 17.59 -2.50 12.03
N PRO A 141 18.31 -3.51 12.55
CA PRO A 141 19.76 -3.60 12.42
C PRO A 141 20.21 -3.69 10.95
N PHE A 142 19.45 -4.44 10.13
CA PHE A 142 19.80 -4.62 8.72
C PHE A 142 19.47 -3.40 7.86
N LEU A 143 18.40 -2.68 8.17
CA LEU A 143 18.03 -1.44 7.49
C LEU A 143 19.12 -0.37 7.61
N ALA A 144 19.91 -0.38 8.68
CA ALA A 144 21.03 0.53 8.86
C ALA A 144 22.17 0.32 7.82
N HIS A 145 22.24 -0.85 7.19
CA HIS A 145 23.25 -1.17 6.15
C HIS A 145 22.82 -0.76 4.74
N TYR A 146 21.55 -0.39 4.53
CA TYR A 146 21.10 0.20 3.27
C TYR A 146 21.61 1.64 3.13
N ASP A 147 21.81 2.12 1.89
CA ASP A 147 22.18 3.52 1.68
C ASP A 147 21.05 4.46 2.07
N ARG A 148 19.84 4.12 1.68
CA ARG A 148 18.59 4.81 2.10
C ARG A 148 17.45 3.81 2.23
N VAL A 149 16.57 4.08 3.18
CA VAL A 149 15.33 3.31 3.41
C VAL A 149 14.15 4.26 3.35
N ILE A 150 13.26 4.00 2.42
CA ILE A 150 12.00 4.74 2.25
C ILE A 150 10.97 4.17 3.21
N VAL A 151 10.30 5.07 3.92
CA VAL A 151 9.15 4.81 4.79
C VAL A 151 8.01 5.73 4.42
N PHE A 152 6.78 5.38 4.74
CA PHE A 152 5.60 6.09 4.23
C PHE A 152 5.11 7.22 5.11
N SER A 153 5.60 7.34 6.35
CA SER A 153 5.13 8.34 7.30
C SER A 153 6.21 8.78 8.28
N GLN A 154 5.98 9.94 8.89
CA GLN A 154 6.83 10.43 9.99
C GLN A 154 6.76 9.50 11.21
N LEU A 155 5.59 8.93 11.49
CA LEU A 155 5.41 7.98 12.59
C LEU A 155 6.26 6.73 12.37
N GLN A 156 6.26 6.16 11.17
CA GLN A 156 7.07 4.99 10.82
C GLN A 156 8.57 5.31 10.96
N ARG A 157 9.01 6.45 10.42
CA ARG A 157 10.40 6.92 10.57
C ARG A 157 10.81 7.01 12.03
N ASN A 158 10.01 7.72 12.83
CA ASN A 158 10.31 7.92 14.26
C ASN A 158 10.34 6.59 15.02
N PHE A 159 9.53 5.63 14.59
CA PHE A 159 9.54 4.30 15.19
C PHE A 159 10.83 3.53 14.87
N LEU A 160 11.31 3.56 13.62
CA LEU A 160 12.58 2.93 13.23
C LEU A 160 13.78 3.60 13.89
N VAL A 161 13.79 4.93 14.04
CA VAL A 161 14.83 5.65 14.79
C VAL A 161 14.90 5.17 16.24
N LYS A 162 13.76 4.97 16.91
CA LYS A 162 13.72 4.41 18.28
C LYS A 162 14.25 2.98 18.35
N LEU A 163 14.25 2.25 17.23
CA LEU A 163 14.83 0.90 17.15
C LEU A 163 16.31 0.91 16.71
N GLY A 164 16.93 2.09 16.59
CA GLY A 164 18.35 2.25 16.32
C GLY A 164 18.72 2.44 14.84
N VAL A 165 17.76 2.59 13.91
CA VAL A 165 18.08 2.94 12.53
C VAL A 165 18.51 4.40 12.47
N PRO A 166 19.69 4.75 11.90
CA PRO A 166 20.16 6.13 11.82
C PRO A 166 19.19 7.01 11.03
N LEU A 167 18.92 8.21 11.52
CA LEU A 167 17.94 9.14 10.94
C LEU A 167 18.28 9.49 9.48
N GLU A 168 19.54 9.66 9.17
CA GLU A 168 20.06 9.98 7.83
C GLU A 168 19.86 8.86 6.81
N LYS A 169 19.63 7.63 7.27
CA LYS A 169 19.28 6.50 6.41
C LYS A 169 17.80 6.47 6.02
N LEU A 170 16.94 7.21 6.71
CA LEU A 170 15.49 7.15 6.56
C LEU A 170 14.96 8.32 5.75
N ALA A 171 14.30 8.03 4.64
CA ALA A 171 13.58 9.00 3.81
C ALA A 171 12.06 8.78 3.91
N VAL A 172 11.29 9.84 4.20
CA VAL A 172 9.83 9.76 4.20
C VAL A 172 9.32 10.11 2.81
N ILE A 173 8.92 9.09 2.07
CA ILE A 173 8.30 9.22 0.75
C ILE A 173 6.99 8.42 0.78
N PRO A 174 5.84 9.06 1.00
CA PRO A 174 4.56 8.36 1.10
C PRO A 174 4.16 7.71 -0.22
N ASN A 175 3.30 6.71 -0.18
CA ASN A 175 2.65 6.18 -1.37
C ASN A 175 1.98 7.31 -2.16
N GLY A 176 1.96 7.16 -3.48
CA GLY A 176 1.25 8.07 -4.38
C GLY A 176 0.13 7.34 -5.12
N VAL A 177 -0.88 8.10 -5.52
CA VAL A 177 -1.97 7.65 -6.40
C VAL A 177 -1.99 8.46 -7.68
N ASP A 178 -2.30 7.82 -8.81
CA ASP A 178 -2.50 8.50 -10.08
C ASP A 178 -3.82 9.27 -10.07
N VAL A 179 -3.74 10.58 -9.89
CA VAL A 179 -4.90 11.47 -9.78
C VAL A 179 -5.58 11.80 -11.11
N GLN A 180 -5.02 11.35 -12.23
CA GLN A 180 -5.66 11.41 -13.54
C GLN A 180 -6.60 10.23 -13.71
N LYS A 181 -6.16 9.04 -13.37
CA LYS A 181 -6.97 7.81 -13.34
C LYS A 181 -8.05 7.90 -12.25
N TYR A 182 -7.63 8.07 -11.00
CA TYR A 182 -8.50 8.19 -9.84
C TYR A 182 -8.92 9.65 -9.65
N SER A 183 -10.05 9.98 -10.22
CA SER A 183 -10.61 11.34 -10.22
C SER A 183 -12.13 11.31 -10.09
N PRO A 184 -12.77 12.35 -9.55
CA PRO A 184 -14.21 12.46 -9.57
C PRO A 184 -14.77 12.29 -10.98
N GLY A 185 -15.89 11.62 -11.11
CA GLY A 185 -16.52 11.37 -12.42
C GLY A 185 -17.91 10.76 -12.28
N ALA A 186 -18.61 10.65 -13.38
CA ALA A 186 -19.92 10.01 -13.44
C ALA A 186 -19.80 8.48 -13.28
N SER A 187 -20.80 7.89 -12.61
CA SER A 187 -21.00 6.46 -12.51
C SER A 187 -22.49 6.16 -12.43
N ASN A 188 -22.93 5.10 -13.10
CA ASN A 188 -24.34 4.66 -13.07
C ASN A 188 -24.61 3.54 -12.07
N LEU A 189 -23.61 3.17 -11.26
CA LEU A 189 -23.69 2.02 -10.35
C LEU A 189 -24.73 2.21 -9.25
N LYS A 190 -24.98 3.44 -8.79
CA LYS A 190 -26.08 3.68 -7.84
C LYS A 190 -27.42 3.26 -8.41
N SER A 191 -27.70 3.60 -9.67
CA SER A 191 -28.94 3.19 -10.34
C SER A 191 -28.99 1.67 -10.55
N GLN A 192 -27.88 1.05 -10.95
CA GLN A 192 -27.81 -0.41 -11.12
C GLN A 192 -28.07 -1.19 -9.83
N TRP A 193 -27.66 -0.64 -8.70
CA TRP A 193 -27.83 -1.27 -7.37
C TRP A 193 -29.02 -0.74 -6.58
N ASN A 194 -29.89 0.06 -7.19
CA ASN A 194 -31.01 0.71 -6.52
C ASN A 194 -30.58 1.44 -5.22
N ALA A 195 -29.42 2.10 -5.27
CA ALA A 195 -28.83 2.77 -4.12
C ALA A 195 -29.01 4.30 -4.22
N ARG A 196 -29.57 4.90 -3.19
CA ARG A 196 -29.52 6.35 -2.97
C ARG A 196 -28.21 6.75 -2.31
N HIS A 197 -27.75 5.92 -1.37
CA HIS A 197 -26.50 6.10 -0.63
C HIS A 197 -25.64 4.86 -0.78
N LEU A 198 -24.38 5.05 -1.19
CA LEU A 198 -23.44 3.99 -1.45
C LEU A 198 -22.21 4.12 -0.54
N PHE A 199 -22.02 3.13 0.30
CA PHE A 199 -20.85 2.98 1.16
C PHE A 199 -19.95 1.89 0.57
N VAL A 200 -18.64 2.11 0.58
CA VAL A 200 -17.70 1.18 -0.05
C VAL A 200 -16.58 0.82 0.92
N TYR A 201 -16.26 -0.46 0.96
CA TYR A 201 -15.01 -1.00 1.47
C TYR A 201 -14.25 -1.62 0.30
N GLN A 202 -12.94 -1.36 0.21
CA GLN A 202 -12.07 -1.99 -0.78
C GLN A 202 -10.78 -2.47 -0.10
N GLY A 203 -10.56 -3.80 -0.11
CA GLY A 203 -9.38 -4.39 0.49
C GLY A 203 -9.51 -5.89 0.74
N ARG A 204 -8.47 -6.49 1.30
CA ARG A 204 -8.47 -7.91 1.67
C ARG A 204 -9.43 -8.17 2.83
N ILE A 205 -10.17 -9.27 2.77
CA ILE A 205 -11.10 -9.68 3.84
C ILE A 205 -10.35 -10.57 4.85
N SER A 206 -9.69 -9.92 5.79
CA SER A 206 -8.82 -10.58 6.78
C SER A 206 -8.94 -9.93 8.15
N THR A 207 -8.42 -10.60 9.18
CA THR A 207 -8.60 -10.16 10.58
C THR A 207 -8.00 -8.76 10.83
N GLU A 208 -6.85 -8.46 10.23
CA GLU A 208 -6.21 -7.15 10.39
C GLU A 208 -6.96 -6.02 9.69
N LYS A 209 -7.77 -6.33 8.67
CA LYS A 209 -8.65 -5.36 7.99
C LYS A 209 -9.97 -5.14 8.71
N ASN A 210 -10.31 -5.99 9.67
CA ASN A 210 -11.44 -5.81 10.62
C ASN A 210 -12.79 -5.51 9.95
N VAL A 211 -13.02 -6.10 8.76
CA VAL A 211 -14.25 -5.89 7.99
C VAL A 211 -15.49 -6.32 8.77
N GLU A 212 -15.35 -7.33 9.63
CA GLU A 212 -16.43 -7.79 10.49
C GLU A 212 -16.99 -6.67 11.38
N ALA A 213 -16.16 -5.76 11.89
CA ALA A 213 -16.63 -4.62 12.68
C ALA A 213 -17.51 -3.67 11.85
N LEU A 214 -17.17 -3.45 10.58
CA LEU A 214 -18.00 -2.68 9.65
C LEU A 214 -19.34 -3.37 9.38
N LEU A 215 -19.31 -4.68 9.09
CA LEU A 215 -20.50 -5.48 8.80
C LEU A 215 -21.46 -5.52 10.00
N LYS A 216 -20.92 -5.68 11.21
CA LYS A 216 -21.70 -5.61 12.46
C LYS A 216 -22.37 -4.24 12.65
N ALA A 217 -21.57 -3.17 12.50
CA ALA A 217 -22.09 -1.81 12.60
C ALA A 217 -23.17 -1.52 11.56
N TRP A 218 -22.93 -1.93 10.31
CA TRP A 218 -23.89 -1.77 9.21
C TRP A 218 -25.22 -2.44 9.51
N LYS A 219 -25.20 -3.73 9.87
CA LYS A 219 -26.40 -4.51 10.21
C LYS A 219 -27.18 -3.88 11.38
N GLN A 220 -26.46 -3.43 12.41
CA GLN A 220 -27.08 -2.79 13.59
C GLN A 220 -27.67 -1.40 13.30
N SER A 221 -27.11 -0.67 12.33
CA SER A 221 -27.53 0.70 12.02
C SER A 221 -28.88 0.79 11.29
N ASN A 222 -29.33 -0.29 10.66
CA ASN A 222 -30.61 -0.38 9.95
C ASN A 222 -30.90 0.87 9.08
N LEU A 223 -30.01 1.15 8.12
CA LEU A 223 -30.00 2.41 7.35
C LEU A 223 -31.13 2.51 6.30
N GLY A 224 -31.90 1.44 6.10
CA GLY A 224 -32.98 1.36 5.11
C GLY A 224 -32.53 0.87 3.74
N ASP A 225 -33.50 0.45 2.91
CA ASP A 225 -33.24 -0.28 1.65
C ASP A 225 -32.51 0.53 0.58
N SER A 226 -32.57 1.85 0.67
CA SER A 226 -31.89 2.76 -0.26
C SER A 226 -30.39 2.94 0.03
N CYS A 227 -29.90 2.42 1.15
CA CYS A 227 -28.49 2.40 1.51
C CYS A 227 -27.87 1.05 1.13
N LYS A 228 -26.74 1.08 0.44
CA LYS A 228 -25.99 -0.13 0.08
C LYS A 228 -24.56 -0.04 0.58
N LEU A 229 -24.05 -1.18 1.08
CA LEU A 229 -22.64 -1.37 1.42
C LEU A 229 -22.01 -2.32 0.39
N VAL A 230 -21.07 -1.84 -0.37
CA VAL A 230 -20.33 -2.63 -1.37
C VAL A 230 -18.99 -3.07 -0.79
N ILE A 231 -18.77 -4.38 -0.78
CA ILE A 231 -17.52 -5.01 -0.33
C ILE A 231 -16.73 -5.45 -1.55
N VAL A 232 -15.60 -4.77 -1.80
CA VAL A 232 -14.67 -5.07 -2.90
C VAL A 232 -13.43 -5.76 -2.33
N GLY A 233 -13.20 -6.98 -2.74
CA GLY A 233 -12.05 -7.78 -2.32
C GLY A 233 -12.42 -9.18 -1.88
N ASN A 234 -11.39 -9.96 -1.60
CA ASN A 234 -11.51 -11.33 -1.12
C ASN A 234 -10.47 -11.58 -0.01
N GLY A 235 -10.63 -12.69 0.71
CA GLY A 235 -9.68 -13.05 1.75
C GLY A 235 -10.15 -14.21 2.62
N PRO A 236 -9.32 -14.60 3.60
CA PRO A 236 -9.57 -15.79 4.44
C PRO A 236 -10.91 -15.76 5.18
N LEU A 237 -11.45 -14.59 5.49
CA LEU A 237 -12.70 -14.43 6.23
C LEU A 237 -13.93 -14.31 5.32
N SER A 238 -13.78 -14.27 3.99
CA SER A 238 -14.93 -14.09 3.09
C SER A 238 -15.97 -15.16 3.26
N ALA A 239 -15.56 -16.44 3.20
CA ALA A 239 -16.48 -17.58 3.30
C ALA A 239 -17.21 -17.67 4.65
N SER A 240 -16.60 -17.18 5.72
CA SER A 240 -17.21 -17.18 7.06
C SER A 240 -18.13 -15.98 7.32
N LEU A 241 -17.96 -14.87 6.62
CA LEU A 241 -18.74 -13.66 6.83
C LEU A 241 -19.94 -13.55 5.88
N MET A 242 -19.79 -13.89 4.60
CA MET A 242 -20.83 -13.74 3.59
C MET A 242 -22.18 -14.36 3.98
N PRO A 243 -22.25 -15.54 4.60
CA PRO A 243 -23.55 -16.16 4.96
C PRO A 243 -24.36 -15.37 6.02
N PHE A 244 -23.73 -14.50 6.79
CA PHE A 244 -24.36 -13.73 7.88
C PHE A 244 -24.62 -12.27 7.55
N TYR A 245 -24.07 -11.78 6.42
CA TYR A 245 -24.10 -10.38 5.99
C TYR A 245 -24.36 -10.30 4.48
N GLY A 246 -25.59 -10.63 4.07
CA GLY A 246 -26.00 -10.74 2.69
C GLY A 246 -26.82 -9.54 2.17
N GLU A 247 -27.48 -9.77 1.05
CA GLU A 247 -28.29 -8.77 0.35
C GLU A 247 -29.49 -8.31 1.17
N GLU A 248 -29.99 -9.13 2.07
CA GLU A 248 -31.08 -8.82 3.01
C GLU A 248 -30.75 -7.63 3.93
N TYR A 249 -29.45 -7.33 4.09
CA TYR A 249 -28.96 -6.14 4.83
C TYR A 249 -28.48 -5.03 3.91
N GLY A 250 -28.74 -5.14 2.59
CA GLY A 250 -28.23 -4.18 1.60
C GLY A 250 -26.73 -4.27 1.38
N ILE A 251 -26.09 -5.41 1.66
CA ILE A 251 -24.64 -5.64 1.48
C ILE A 251 -24.40 -6.39 0.16
N ILE A 252 -23.56 -5.82 -0.69
CA ILE A 252 -23.20 -6.34 -2.01
C ILE A 252 -21.76 -6.79 -1.98
N TRP A 253 -21.51 -8.09 -2.13
CA TRP A 253 -20.19 -8.67 -2.21
C TRP A 253 -19.76 -8.82 -3.67
N LEU A 254 -18.74 -8.08 -4.10
CA LEU A 254 -18.22 -8.17 -5.47
C LEU A 254 -17.03 -9.13 -5.61
N GLY A 255 -16.49 -9.61 -4.48
CA GLY A 255 -15.27 -10.40 -4.53
C GLY A 255 -14.07 -9.58 -5.02
N PHE A 256 -13.05 -10.26 -5.52
CA PHE A 256 -11.87 -9.62 -6.10
C PHE A 256 -12.20 -9.02 -7.47
N VAL A 257 -12.04 -7.72 -7.61
CA VAL A 257 -12.24 -6.98 -8.86
C VAL A 257 -10.88 -6.67 -9.47
N ALA A 258 -10.46 -7.45 -10.47
CA ALA A 258 -9.17 -7.28 -11.14
C ALA A 258 -9.12 -6.03 -12.02
N ASP A 259 -10.24 -5.72 -12.69
CA ASP A 259 -10.36 -4.58 -13.59
C ASP A 259 -10.24 -3.25 -12.81
N GLU A 260 -9.19 -2.48 -13.11
CA GLU A 260 -8.92 -1.18 -12.49
C GLU A 260 -10.02 -0.16 -12.81
N GLN A 261 -10.50 -0.13 -14.06
CA GLN A 261 -11.55 0.80 -14.46
C GLN A 261 -12.84 0.55 -13.68
N ARG A 262 -13.18 -0.72 -13.44
CA ARG A 262 -14.33 -1.09 -12.61
C ARG A 262 -14.17 -0.64 -11.17
N ARG A 263 -12.96 -0.74 -10.59
CA ARG A 263 -12.70 -0.21 -9.24
C ARG A 263 -12.86 1.30 -9.17
N ILE A 264 -12.38 2.02 -10.20
CA ILE A 264 -12.56 3.48 -10.31
C ILE A 264 -14.05 3.85 -10.39
N GLU A 265 -14.85 3.14 -11.20
CA GLU A 265 -16.30 3.37 -11.29
C GLU A 265 -17.01 3.16 -9.96
N ILE A 266 -16.62 2.14 -9.17
CA ILE A 266 -17.16 1.88 -7.84
C ILE A 266 -16.84 3.04 -6.90
N LEU A 267 -15.61 3.52 -6.89
CA LEU A 267 -15.20 4.65 -6.07
C LEU A 267 -15.91 5.95 -6.48
N ARG A 268 -16.09 6.20 -7.79
CA ARG A 268 -16.85 7.35 -8.30
C ARG A 268 -18.33 7.32 -7.90
N ALA A 269 -18.90 6.13 -7.72
CA ALA A 269 -20.28 5.96 -7.24
C ALA A 269 -20.41 6.14 -5.72
N ALA A 270 -19.32 5.98 -4.97
CA ALA A 270 -19.33 5.97 -3.52
C ALA A 270 -19.64 7.35 -2.91
N ASP A 271 -20.50 7.39 -1.90
CA ASP A 271 -20.68 8.55 -1.01
C ASP A 271 -19.66 8.53 0.12
N VAL A 272 -19.35 7.33 0.63
CA VAL A 272 -18.45 7.13 1.76
C VAL A 272 -17.57 5.90 1.51
N PHE A 273 -16.28 6.06 1.72
CA PHE A 273 -15.32 4.97 1.77
C PHE A 273 -14.94 4.67 3.22
N ILE A 274 -14.94 3.40 3.61
CA ILE A 274 -14.69 2.99 4.99
C ILE A 274 -13.55 1.97 5.05
N LEU A 275 -12.52 2.29 5.83
CA LEU A 275 -11.36 1.41 6.06
C LEU A 275 -11.19 1.15 7.57
N PRO A 276 -11.80 0.09 8.13
CA PRO A 276 -11.84 -0.17 9.58
C PRO A 276 -10.61 -0.92 10.09
N SER A 277 -9.50 -0.86 9.41
CA SER A 277 -8.31 -1.69 9.63
C SER A 277 -7.72 -1.51 11.03
N LEU A 278 -7.18 -2.61 11.58
CA LEU A 278 -6.41 -2.58 12.84
C LEU A 278 -4.91 -2.34 12.59
N LEU A 279 -4.47 -2.64 11.37
CA LEU A 279 -3.07 -2.57 10.95
C LEU A 279 -2.97 -2.13 9.50
N GLU A 280 -2.19 -1.07 9.27
CA GLU A 280 -1.86 -0.55 7.93
C GLU A 280 -0.39 -0.10 7.85
N GLY A 281 0.13 -0.01 6.63
CA GLY A 281 1.27 0.85 6.33
C GLY A 281 0.76 2.25 5.97
N LEU A 282 0.54 2.44 4.67
CA LEU A 282 -0.23 3.53 4.09
C LEU A 282 -1.13 2.94 3.00
N SER A 283 -2.44 3.04 3.18
CA SER A 283 -3.41 2.36 2.32
C SER A 283 -3.56 3.04 0.96
N LEU A 284 -3.24 2.30 -0.11
CA LEU A 284 -3.49 2.75 -1.48
C LEU A 284 -5.00 2.92 -1.75
N SER A 285 -5.85 2.00 -1.26
CA SER A 285 -7.30 2.10 -1.47
C SER A 285 -7.91 3.34 -0.79
N LEU A 286 -7.34 3.79 0.33
CA LEU A 286 -7.72 5.05 0.96
C LEU A 286 -7.34 6.24 0.06
N LEU A 287 -6.11 6.26 -0.46
CA LEU A 287 -5.66 7.32 -1.36
C LEU A 287 -6.45 7.35 -2.67
N GLU A 288 -6.81 6.18 -3.22
CA GLU A 288 -7.67 6.04 -4.41
C GLU A 288 -9.06 6.63 -4.18
N ALA A 289 -9.69 6.31 -3.05
CA ALA A 289 -11.00 6.85 -2.67
C ALA A 289 -10.94 8.37 -2.44
N MET A 290 -9.94 8.87 -1.73
CA MET A 290 -9.71 10.29 -1.52
C MET A 290 -9.47 11.02 -2.85
N ALA A 291 -8.70 10.43 -3.78
CA ALA A 291 -8.47 10.97 -5.11
C ALA A 291 -9.75 11.07 -5.94
N CYS A 292 -10.69 10.15 -5.76
CA CYS A 292 -12.03 10.23 -6.37
C CYS A 292 -12.95 11.26 -5.70
N GLY A 293 -12.52 11.93 -4.62
CA GLY A 293 -13.31 12.94 -3.91
C GLY A 293 -14.38 12.34 -3.00
N VAL A 294 -14.21 11.11 -2.54
CA VAL A 294 -15.12 10.39 -1.66
C VAL A 294 -14.88 10.80 -0.21
N ALA A 295 -15.93 10.93 0.59
CA ALA A 295 -15.79 11.11 2.04
C ALA A 295 -15.17 9.85 2.66
N CYS A 296 -14.02 9.97 3.30
CA CYS A 296 -13.28 8.83 3.82
C CYS A 296 -13.37 8.72 5.35
N VAL A 297 -13.54 7.48 5.81
CA VAL A 297 -13.50 7.10 7.22
C VAL A 297 -12.48 5.98 7.36
N ALA A 298 -11.44 6.19 8.13
CA ALA A 298 -10.47 5.14 8.43
C ALA A 298 -10.07 5.15 9.90
N THR A 299 -9.56 4.05 10.35
CA THR A 299 -8.96 3.96 11.68
C THR A 299 -7.60 4.64 11.70
N ASP A 300 -7.19 5.08 12.88
CA ASP A 300 -5.83 5.56 13.16
C ASP A 300 -4.84 4.37 13.20
N ALA A 301 -4.74 3.67 12.07
CA ALA A 301 -3.85 2.53 11.87
C ALA A 301 -2.73 2.88 10.89
N GLY A 302 -1.48 2.61 11.27
CA GLY A 302 -0.33 2.95 10.43
C GLY A 302 -0.24 4.45 10.14
N ALA A 303 -0.15 4.80 8.87
CA ALA A 303 -0.10 6.18 8.39
C ALA A 303 -1.49 6.73 7.97
N ASP A 304 -2.55 5.93 8.00
CA ASP A 304 -3.86 6.36 7.50
C ASP A 304 -4.44 7.52 8.33
N GLY A 305 -4.14 7.56 9.66
CA GLY A 305 -4.47 8.69 10.50
C GLY A 305 -3.81 10.01 10.04
N GLU A 306 -2.50 9.99 9.71
CA GLU A 306 -1.78 11.17 9.20
C GLU A 306 -2.39 11.70 7.89
N VAL A 307 -2.87 10.79 7.03
CA VAL A 307 -3.48 11.17 5.74
C VAL A 307 -4.80 11.93 5.94
N LEU A 308 -5.59 11.51 6.93
CA LEU A 308 -6.92 12.07 7.22
C LEU A 308 -6.91 13.26 8.18
N GLU A 309 -5.75 13.66 8.74
CA GLU A 309 -5.63 14.83 9.62
C GLU A 309 -6.17 16.12 8.99
N ASP A 310 -6.39 17.14 9.80
CA ASP A 310 -6.89 18.48 9.41
C ASP A 310 -8.24 18.43 8.67
N GLY A 311 -9.05 17.40 8.94
CA GLY A 311 -10.40 17.26 8.39
C GLY A 311 -10.44 16.73 6.95
N ALA A 312 -9.37 16.07 6.47
CA ALA A 312 -9.37 15.37 5.19
C ALA A 312 -10.21 14.07 5.22
N GLY A 313 -10.70 13.69 6.39
CA GLY A 313 -11.61 12.56 6.61
C GLY A 313 -11.93 12.38 8.08
N VAL A 314 -12.60 11.29 8.43
CA VAL A 314 -12.93 10.94 9.81
C VAL A 314 -11.99 9.83 10.28
N ILE A 315 -11.32 10.08 11.41
CA ILE A 315 -10.37 9.16 12.02
C ILE A 315 -11.06 8.41 13.16
N LEU A 316 -11.10 7.09 13.06
CA LEU A 316 -11.62 6.22 14.11
C LEU A 316 -10.49 5.74 15.02
N ASN A 317 -10.80 5.55 16.29
CA ASN A 317 -9.93 4.80 17.17
C ASN A 317 -10.01 3.31 16.82
N THR A 318 -8.88 2.58 16.82
CA THR A 318 -8.85 1.13 16.57
C THR A 318 -9.56 0.29 17.64
N HIS A 319 -9.90 0.88 18.80
CA HIS A 319 -10.78 0.28 19.80
C HIS A 319 -12.25 0.59 19.52
N ARG A 320 -13.13 -0.41 19.69
CA ARG A 320 -14.59 -0.25 19.53
C ARG A 320 -14.99 0.30 18.14
N VAL A 321 -14.33 -0.11 17.08
CA VAL A 321 -14.59 0.36 15.71
C VAL A 321 -16.05 0.20 15.32
N ALA A 322 -16.68 -0.95 15.63
CA ALA A 322 -18.09 -1.19 15.34
C ALA A 322 -19.01 -0.15 16.00
N SER A 323 -18.76 0.21 17.27
CA SER A 323 -19.58 1.21 17.98
C SER A 323 -19.43 2.60 17.37
N GLN A 324 -18.21 3.00 17.01
CA GLN A 324 -17.96 4.29 16.36
C GLN A 324 -18.63 4.35 14.99
N LEU A 325 -18.50 3.29 14.19
CA LEU A 325 -19.16 3.19 12.89
C LEU A 325 -20.69 3.20 13.03
N HIS A 326 -21.25 2.47 13.99
CA HIS A 326 -22.68 2.47 14.25
C HIS A 326 -23.25 3.89 14.50
N THR A 327 -22.49 4.72 15.23
CA THR A 327 -22.86 6.13 15.45
C THR A 327 -22.71 6.98 14.19
N LEU A 328 -21.69 6.75 13.38
CA LEU A 328 -21.36 7.61 12.24
C LEU A 328 -22.15 7.28 10.96
N LEU A 329 -22.51 6.02 10.74
CA LEU A 329 -23.19 5.60 9.51
C LEU A 329 -24.50 6.37 9.25
N PRO A 330 -25.42 6.56 10.23
CA PRO A 330 -26.61 7.40 10.03
C PRO A 330 -26.25 8.86 9.74
N VAL A 331 -25.24 9.42 10.40
CA VAL A 331 -24.78 10.79 10.17
C VAL A 331 -24.33 10.97 8.73
N PHE A 332 -23.54 10.03 8.21
CA PHE A 332 -23.14 10.07 6.81
C PHE A 332 -24.31 9.91 5.83
N ARG A 333 -25.31 9.10 6.16
CA ARG A 333 -26.53 8.98 5.35
C ARG A 333 -27.27 10.32 5.26
N ASP A 334 -27.46 10.99 6.39
CA ASP A 334 -28.40 12.11 6.53
C ASP A 334 -27.78 13.47 6.15
N HIS A 335 -26.45 13.63 6.20
CA HIS A 335 -25.75 14.90 5.99
C HIS A 335 -24.94 14.95 4.69
N LEU A 336 -25.61 15.22 3.57
CA LEU A 336 -24.99 15.32 2.25
C LEU A 336 -23.87 16.39 2.20
N GLU A 337 -24.14 17.57 2.75
CA GLU A 337 -23.17 18.68 2.74
C GLU A 337 -21.87 18.32 3.44
N TRP A 338 -21.98 17.60 4.56
CA TRP A 338 -20.81 17.14 5.30
C TRP A 338 -19.98 16.12 4.49
N ARG A 339 -20.64 15.14 3.86
CA ARG A 339 -19.96 14.19 2.95
C ARG A 339 -19.25 14.92 1.82
N THR A 340 -19.92 15.88 1.19
CA THR A 340 -19.37 16.68 0.08
C THR A 340 -18.12 17.44 0.53
N LEU A 341 -18.20 18.12 1.68
CA LEU A 341 -17.07 18.85 2.24
C LEU A 341 -15.87 17.94 2.56
N LEU A 342 -16.12 16.79 3.18
CA LEU A 342 -15.07 15.80 3.48
C LEU A 342 -14.43 15.27 2.20
N GLY A 343 -15.21 14.94 1.18
CA GLY A 343 -14.68 14.47 -0.12
C GLY A 343 -13.82 15.52 -0.82
N GLN A 344 -14.22 16.79 -0.80
CA GLN A 344 -13.44 17.89 -1.34
C GLN A 344 -12.09 18.05 -0.62
N LYS A 345 -12.10 18.01 0.72
CA LYS A 345 -10.88 18.08 1.54
C LYS A 345 -9.99 16.87 1.34
N ALA A 346 -10.57 15.66 1.23
CA ALA A 346 -9.85 14.43 0.94
C ALA A 346 -9.07 14.56 -0.38
N ARG A 347 -9.75 14.97 -1.46
CA ARG A 347 -9.10 15.16 -2.75
C ARG A 347 -8.04 16.26 -2.71
N ALA A 348 -8.31 17.41 -2.09
CA ALA A 348 -7.34 18.49 -1.95
C ALA A 348 -6.05 17.99 -1.25
N ARG A 349 -6.18 17.19 -0.18
CA ARG A 349 -5.07 16.57 0.54
C ARG A 349 -4.24 15.65 -0.36
N VAL A 350 -4.90 14.81 -1.18
CA VAL A 350 -4.20 13.93 -2.13
C VAL A 350 -3.45 14.73 -3.19
N LEU A 351 -4.09 15.74 -3.77
CA LEU A 351 -3.46 16.60 -4.78
C LEU A 351 -2.24 17.36 -4.22
N GLU A 352 -2.31 17.75 -2.96
CA GLU A 352 -1.20 18.44 -2.28
C GLU A 352 -0.02 17.51 -1.97
N ARG A 353 -0.28 16.27 -1.48
CA ARG A 353 0.78 15.49 -0.82
C ARG A 353 0.99 14.08 -1.37
N TYR A 354 -0.02 13.45 -1.98
CA TYR A 354 -0.04 12.02 -2.26
C TYR A 354 -0.24 11.68 -3.74
N THR A 355 0.16 12.57 -4.66
CA THR A 355 0.14 12.23 -6.10
C THR A 355 1.30 11.31 -6.46
N LEU A 356 1.08 10.37 -7.38
CA LEU A 356 2.12 9.48 -7.90
C LEU A 356 3.27 10.28 -8.49
N SER A 357 2.99 11.33 -9.27
CA SER A 357 4.02 12.20 -9.85
C SER A 357 4.93 12.83 -8.79
N ARG A 358 4.37 13.25 -7.65
CA ARG A 358 5.15 13.80 -6.53
C ARG A 358 6.00 12.72 -5.85
N ASN A 359 5.43 11.53 -5.64
CA ASN A 359 6.15 10.38 -5.11
C ASN A 359 7.38 10.07 -5.98
N ILE A 360 7.20 9.95 -7.31
CA ILE A 360 8.30 9.67 -8.24
C ILE A 360 9.34 10.78 -8.23
N THR A 361 8.94 12.05 -8.19
CA THR A 361 9.89 13.18 -8.12
C THR A 361 10.73 13.15 -6.83
N GLN A 362 10.15 12.73 -5.71
CA GLN A 362 10.91 12.55 -4.46
C GLN A 362 11.87 11.36 -4.56
N LEU A 363 11.44 10.28 -5.21
CA LEU A 363 12.26 9.10 -5.45
C LEU A 363 13.47 9.42 -6.35
N GLU A 364 13.27 10.17 -7.44
CA GLU A 364 14.35 10.64 -8.33
C GLU A 364 15.39 11.47 -7.57
N LYS A 365 14.95 12.39 -6.72
CA LYS A 365 15.85 13.19 -5.87
C LYS A 365 16.65 12.31 -4.92
N LEU A 366 16.02 11.31 -4.32
CA LEU A 366 16.70 10.36 -3.44
C LEU A 366 17.75 9.54 -4.19
N TYR A 367 17.44 9.06 -5.39
CA TYR A 367 18.41 8.33 -6.22
C TYR A 367 19.60 9.21 -6.61
N ALA A 368 19.34 10.45 -7.04
CA ALA A 368 20.41 11.38 -7.37
C ALA A 368 21.33 11.69 -6.17
N GLU A 369 20.77 11.82 -4.97
CA GLU A 369 21.52 11.99 -3.74
C GLU A 369 22.41 10.78 -3.44
N VAL A 370 21.86 9.56 -3.50
CA VAL A 370 22.58 8.31 -3.22
C VAL A 370 23.74 8.14 -4.19
N LEU A 371 23.50 8.32 -5.49
CA LEU A 371 24.54 8.22 -6.52
C LEU A 371 25.66 9.26 -6.35
N ARG A 372 25.30 10.48 -5.93
CA ARG A 372 26.30 11.53 -5.63
C ARG A 372 27.19 11.13 -4.46
N LEU A 373 26.62 10.62 -3.38
CA LEU A 373 27.36 10.19 -2.19
C LEU A 373 28.30 9.02 -2.49
N GLN A 374 27.87 8.06 -3.32
CA GLN A 374 28.72 6.95 -3.74
C GLN A 374 29.94 7.45 -4.53
N ARG A 375 29.77 8.36 -5.49
CA ARG A 375 30.89 8.94 -6.27
C ARG A 375 31.92 9.61 -5.38
N VAL A 376 31.49 10.38 -4.38
CA VAL A 376 32.38 11.01 -3.40
C VAL A 376 33.15 9.93 -2.61
N HIS A 377 32.48 8.89 -2.17
CA HIS A 377 33.10 7.81 -1.42
C HIS A 377 34.16 7.04 -2.23
N LEU A 378 33.90 6.78 -3.51
CA LEU A 378 34.87 6.14 -4.42
C LEU A 378 36.06 7.05 -4.70
N SER A 379 35.88 8.35 -4.85
CA SER A 379 36.96 9.31 -5.08
C SER A 379 37.87 9.51 -3.87
N THR A 380 37.40 9.23 -2.65
CA THR A 380 38.19 9.33 -1.41
C THR A 380 38.98 8.04 -1.09
N ARG A 381 38.63 6.94 -1.76
CA ARG A 381 39.35 5.63 -1.62
C ARG A 381 40.40 5.36 -2.71
N ALA A 382 40.37 6.14 -3.79
CA ALA A 382 41.37 6.09 -4.89
C ALA A 382 42.50 7.07 -4.62
#